data_32274d6839b221e8a56d9b0f170531c0
#
_entry.id   32274d6839b221e8a56d9b0f170531c0
#
_cell.length_a   1.000
_cell.length_b   1.000
_cell.length_c   1.000
_cell.angle_alpha   90.00
_cell.angle_beta   90.00
_cell.angle_gamma   90.00
#
_symmetry.space_group_name_H-M   'P 1'
#
loop_
_entity.id
_entity.type
_entity.pdbx_description
1 polymer ?
#
loop_
_entity_poly.entity_id
_entity_poly.type
_entity_poly.pdbx_seq_one_letter_code
_entity_poly.pdbx_strand_id
1 'polypeptide(L)'
;MDLYHGESRSRRGEVEVSGMERGSPASMSEKLAGDVTQLRGRPKLLFLAYPFPPAKAPGCVRTWNMAMYLTRLGWDVTVVTPDPSILRNIEDIENASREVGHVGIKRILTGHGWRCLAPNNLKCWSQYICKLVGRVCRPIAGRLGIDTHIGWIKAAEQASSALTTNDVDVIFATGSPFSAFGLAKRLSERLGRPYVLDYRDPWTGNPHGARLHLPSTIQEEARVLEGSAAVTIVSPSWGRALDQRFGIGPKLHVVTNGFDSGEMAAVKPYDFGHCAFVYTGIFYPPKRTISPFLAALKLLRESLNGNGNDWYFHYYGVDENHIRQEADRFDLSDRIVFHGRVPRGEALSAVKGARLALVITSVAEEQTLEDKGIVTGKIFEAIGLATPVLLIAPEGSDARVITEPTGLVKSFTGIEIQSMVSFLEDVVRGQAPQPQNIENCSWAVISKDLDALLREVSGTW
;
A
#
# COMPACT_ATOMS: atom_id res chain seq x y z
N MET A 1 -71.20 -42.63 5.08
CA MET A 1 -72.31 -42.39 4.17
C MET A 1 -71.68 -41.88 2.91
N ASP A 2 -71.27 -42.82 2.06
CA ASP A 2 -72.00 -43.33 0.90
C ASP A 2 -71.84 -42.43 -0.30
N LEU A 3 -71.07 -42.89 -1.25
CA LEU A 3 -71.33 -43.69 -2.46
C LEU A 3 -71.75 -42.81 -3.66
N TYR A 4 -71.36 -42.88 -4.86
CA TYR A 4 -70.99 -43.92 -5.78
C TYR A 4 -70.72 -43.33 -7.18
N HIS A 5 -69.76 -43.87 -7.89
CA HIS A 5 -69.70 -44.28 -9.31
C HIS A 5 -70.00 -43.38 -10.50
N GLY A 6 -69.13 -43.52 -11.53
CA GLY A 6 -69.45 -43.49 -12.91
C GLY A 6 -68.33 -43.38 -13.90
N GLU A 7 -67.90 -44.54 -14.41
CA GLU A 7 -66.93 -44.69 -15.54
C GLU A 7 -67.53 -44.20 -16.86
N SER A 8 -66.68 -43.65 -17.76
CA SER A 8 -66.75 -44.14 -19.16
C SER A 8 -65.48 -43.73 -19.95
N ARG A 9 -64.93 -44.70 -20.62
CA ARG A 9 -63.78 -44.66 -21.53
C ARG A 9 -64.16 -43.92 -22.85
N SER A 10 -63.15 -43.18 -23.37
CA SER A 10 -63.00 -43.12 -24.83
C SER A 10 -61.53 -42.81 -25.18
N ARG A 11 -60.90 -43.74 -25.90
CA ARG A 11 -59.56 -43.61 -26.52
C ARG A 11 -59.65 -42.63 -27.72
N ARG A 12 -58.58 -41.80 -27.91
CA ARG A 12 -57.94 -41.51 -29.22
C ARG A 12 -56.70 -40.64 -29.04
N GLY A 13 -55.61 -41.10 -29.62
CA GLY A 13 -54.67 -40.37 -30.46
C GLY A 13 -53.56 -39.63 -29.76
N GLU A 14 -52.43 -40.32 -29.55
CA GLU A 14 -51.13 -39.70 -29.28
C GLU A 14 -50.62 -39.00 -30.55
N VAL A 15 -50.29 -37.72 -30.46
CA VAL A 15 -49.34 -37.03 -31.35
C VAL A 15 -48.30 -36.40 -30.45
N GLU A 16 -47.10 -36.98 -30.43
CA GLU A 16 -45.90 -36.38 -29.86
C GLU A 16 -45.57 -35.08 -30.57
N VAL A 17 -45.65 -33.96 -29.87
CA VAL A 17 -45.01 -32.71 -30.29
C VAL A 17 -43.84 -32.49 -29.32
N SER A 18 -42.63 -32.70 -29.84
CA SER A 18 -41.35 -32.45 -29.19
C SER A 18 -41.32 -31.05 -28.56
N GLY A 19 -40.97 -31.02 -27.25
CA GLY A 19 -40.86 -29.80 -26.46
C GLY A 19 -39.79 -28.85 -26.97
N MET A 20 -40.17 -27.68 -27.36
CA MET A 20 -39.31 -26.51 -27.43
C MET A 20 -39.29 -25.87 -26.02
N GLU A 21 -38.24 -26.13 -25.25
CA GLU A 21 -37.95 -25.38 -24.04
C GLU A 21 -37.74 -23.91 -24.38
N ARG A 22 -38.63 -23.06 -23.96
CA ARG A 22 -38.44 -21.60 -24.00
C ARG A 22 -37.47 -21.22 -22.91
N GLY A 23 -36.19 -21.03 -23.29
CA GLY A 23 -35.19 -20.46 -22.40
C GLY A 23 -35.62 -19.09 -21.89
N SER A 24 -35.45 -18.88 -20.61
CA SER A 24 -35.74 -17.61 -19.93
C SER A 24 -34.94 -16.46 -20.55
N PRO A 25 -35.49 -15.25 -20.71
CA PRO A 25 -34.78 -14.07 -21.26
C PRO A 25 -33.49 -13.72 -20.49
N ALA A 26 -33.37 -14.09 -19.20
CA ALA A 26 -32.21 -13.87 -18.37
C ALA A 26 -31.00 -14.71 -18.84
N SER A 27 -31.20 -15.97 -19.28
CA SER A 27 -30.09 -16.83 -19.73
C SER A 27 -29.50 -16.42 -21.09
N MET A 28 -30.27 -15.71 -21.88
CA MET A 28 -29.83 -15.22 -23.19
C MET A 28 -29.05 -13.92 -23.09
N SER A 29 -29.36 -13.04 -22.10
CA SER A 29 -28.57 -11.84 -21.79
C SER A 29 -27.24 -12.16 -21.14
N GLU A 30 -27.17 -13.17 -20.26
CA GLU A 30 -25.91 -13.63 -19.66
C GLU A 30 -25.01 -14.33 -20.67
N LYS A 31 -25.55 -15.13 -21.59
CA LYS A 31 -24.76 -15.71 -22.69
C LYS A 31 -24.26 -14.66 -23.68
N LEU A 32 -25.06 -13.65 -24.03
CA LEU A 32 -24.63 -12.54 -24.87
C LEU A 32 -23.60 -11.64 -24.17
N ALA A 33 -23.71 -11.41 -22.86
CA ALA A 33 -22.70 -10.70 -22.08
C ALA A 33 -21.39 -11.51 -21.98
N GLY A 34 -21.45 -12.83 -21.82
CA GLY A 34 -20.28 -13.72 -21.83
C GLY A 34 -19.58 -13.77 -23.19
N ASP A 35 -20.33 -13.82 -24.30
CA ASP A 35 -19.77 -13.84 -25.66
C ASP A 35 -19.16 -12.50 -26.08
N VAL A 36 -19.73 -11.37 -25.63
CA VAL A 36 -19.14 -10.04 -25.90
C VAL A 36 -17.84 -9.83 -25.14
N THR A 37 -17.70 -10.42 -23.96
CA THR A 37 -16.46 -10.35 -23.17
C THR A 37 -15.35 -11.25 -23.75
N GLN A 38 -15.68 -12.33 -24.45
CA GLN A 38 -14.70 -13.17 -25.15
C GLN A 38 -14.17 -12.55 -26.47
N LEU A 39 -14.88 -11.59 -27.03
CA LEU A 39 -14.48 -10.91 -28.29
C LEU A 39 -13.58 -9.68 -28.07
N ARG A 40 -13.53 -9.12 -26.86
CA ARG A 40 -12.57 -8.08 -26.48
C ARG A 40 -11.42 -8.76 -25.72
N GLY A 41 -10.21 -8.71 -26.29
CA GLY A 41 -9.01 -9.19 -25.59
C GLY A 41 -8.87 -8.55 -24.20
N ARG A 42 -8.09 -9.16 -23.30
CA ARG A 42 -7.82 -8.60 -21.96
C ARG A 42 -7.38 -7.15 -22.06
N PRO A 43 -7.89 -6.23 -21.22
CA PRO A 43 -7.43 -4.85 -21.20
C PRO A 43 -5.95 -4.79 -20.81
N LYS A 44 -5.20 -3.88 -21.44
CA LYS A 44 -3.74 -3.81 -21.36
C LYS A 44 -3.29 -2.61 -20.52
N LEU A 45 -2.65 -2.90 -19.40
CA LEU A 45 -2.11 -1.91 -18.49
C LEU A 45 -0.59 -1.76 -18.65
N LEU A 46 -0.13 -0.54 -18.94
CA LEU A 46 1.29 -0.19 -18.83
C LEU A 46 1.53 0.47 -17.47
N PHE A 47 2.20 -0.24 -16.57
CA PHE A 47 2.44 0.23 -15.20
C PHE A 47 3.89 0.72 -15.03
N LEU A 48 4.07 2.03 -14.82
CA LEU A 48 5.36 2.66 -14.56
C LEU A 48 5.65 2.60 -13.07
N ALA A 49 6.46 1.64 -12.63
CA ALA A 49 6.75 1.35 -11.23
C ALA A 49 8.25 1.18 -10.99
N TYR A 50 8.93 2.24 -10.51
CA TYR A 50 10.35 2.15 -10.14
C TYR A 50 10.60 1.15 -9.01
N PRO A 51 9.91 1.24 -7.85
CA PRO A 51 10.00 0.19 -6.83
C PRO A 51 9.08 -0.97 -7.22
N PHE A 52 9.67 -2.06 -7.66
CA PHE A 52 8.98 -3.31 -7.99
C PHE A 52 9.85 -4.51 -7.59
N PRO A 53 9.29 -5.66 -7.18
CA PRO A 53 10.09 -6.84 -6.86
C PRO A 53 11.04 -7.24 -8.01
N PRO A 54 12.27 -7.69 -7.71
CA PRO A 54 12.80 -8.09 -6.39
C PRO A 54 13.44 -6.97 -5.56
N ALA A 55 13.20 -5.68 -5.84
CA ALA A 55 13.74 -4.59 -5.06
C ALA A 55 13.18 -4.59 -3.63
N LYS A 56 14.08 -4.46 -2.63
CA LYS A 56 13.69 -4.31 -1.21
C LYS A 56 13.43 -2.85 -0.87
N ALA A 57 12.28 -2.34 -1.23
CA ALA A 57 11.85 -0.99 -0.89
C ALA A 57 10.41 -0.98 -0.37
N PRO A 58 10.07 -0.11 0.59
CA PRO A 58 8.71 -0.06 1.15
C PRO A 58 7.60 0.09 0.09
N GLY A 59 7.90 0.81 -1.00
CA GLY A 59 6.98 0.99 -2.11
C GLY A 59 6.68 -0.27 -2.93
N CYS A 60 7.51 -1.33 -2.83
CA CYS A 60 7.32 -2.55 -3.60
C CYS A 60 6.05 -3.31 -3.19
N VAL A 61 5.65 -3.26 -1.91
CA VAL A 61 4.45 -3.95 -1.42
C VAL A 61 3.20 -3.44 -2.15
N ARG A 62 3.04 -2.10 -2.27
CA ARG A 62 1.91 -1.50 -3.00
C ARG A 62 1.93 -1.85 -4.48
N THR A 63 3.06 -1.63 -5.15
CA THR A 63 3.17 -1.85 -6.61
C THR A 63 3.00 -3.31 -6.98
N TRP A 64 3.54 -4.22 -6.18
CA TRP A 64 3.34 -5.66 -6.35
C TRP A 64 1.86 -6.06 -6.23
N ASN A 65 1.22 -5.66 -5.12
CA ASN A 65 -0.17 -6.02 -4.90
C ASN A 65 -1.10 -5.44 -5.97
N MET A 66 -0.92 -4.17 -6.35
CA MET A 66 -1.70 -3.59 -7.44
C MET A 66 -1.55 -4.37 -8.75
N ALA A 67 -0.31 -4.68 -9.18
CA ALA A 67 -0.07 -5.44 -10.40
C ALA A 67 -0.66 -6.86 -10.32
N MET A 68 -0.44 -7.55 -9.21
CA MET A 68 -0.92 -8.91 -8.98
C MET A 68 -2.45 -8.99 -9.00
N TYR A 69 -3.12 -8.14 -8.25
CA TYR A 69 -4.58 -8.16 -8.17
C TYR A 69 -5.25 -7.70 -9.47
N LEU A 70 -4.70 -6.70 -10.17
CA LEU A 70 -5.19 -6.32 -11.49
C LEU A 70 -5.03 -7.46 -12.51
N THR A 71 -3.92 -8.21 -12.45
CA THR A 71 -3.75 -9.41 -13.30
C THR A 71 -4.80 -10.48 -12.97
N ARG A 72 -5.10 -10.71 -11.70
CA ARG A 72 -6.18 -11.62 -11.25
C ARG A 72 -7.57 -11.15 -11.68
N LEU A 73 -7.78 -9.84 -11.78
CA LEU A 73 -9.01 -9.20 -12.28
C LEU A 73 -9.09 -9.15 -13.82
N GLY A 74 -8.14 -9.79 -14.51
CA GLY A 74 -8.18 -10.01 -15.95
C GLY A 74 -7.37 -9.01 -16.80
N TRP A 75 -6.55 -8.15 -16.22
CA TRP A 75 -5.66 -7.26 -16.96
C TRP A 75 -4.43 -8.00 -17.52
N ASP A 76 -4.00 -7.60 -18.71
CA ASP A 76 -2.65 -7.90 -19.24
C ASP A 76 -1.71 -6.79 -18.74
N VAL A 77 -0.98 -7.07 -17.66
CA VAL A 77 -0.16 -6.08 -16.97
C VAL A 77 1.28 -6.12 -17.45
N THR A 78 1.78 -5.01 -17.98
CA THR A 78 3.19 -4.80 -18.32
C THR A 78 3.80 -3.76 -17.41
N VAL A 79 4.79 -4.15 -16.58
CA VAL A 79 5.46 -3.26 -15.63
C VAL A 79 6.79 -2.77 -16.18
N VAL A 80 6.98 -1.46 -16.22
CA VAL A 80 8.28 -0.83 -16.54
C VAL A 80 9.02 -0.56 -15.24
N THR A 81 10.16 -1.22 -15.03
CA THR A 81 10.91 -1.21 -13.78
C THR A 81 12.43 -1.35 -14.02
N PRO A 82 13.29 -0.91 -13.08
CA PRO A 82 14.72 -1.15 -13.18
C PRO A 82 15.07 -2.63 -13.26
N ASP A 83 16.10 -2.95 -14.06
CA ASP A 83 16.67 -4.29 -14.11
C ASP A 83 17.23 -4.68 -12.72
N PRO A 84 16.86 -5.85 -12.18
CA PRO A 84 17.37 -6.32 -10.89
C PRO A 84 18.90 -6.37 -10.80
N SER A 85 19.58 -6.61 -11.92
CA SER A 85 21.05 -6.68 -11.96
C SER A 85 21.74 -5.39 -11.53
N ILE A 86 21.07 -4.24 -11.69
CA ILE A 86 21.61 -2.93 -11.28
C ILE A 86 21.25 -2.54 -9.85
N LEU A 87 20.38 -3.28 -9.17
CA LEU A 87 19.95 -3.01 -7.79
C LEU A 87 20.91 -3.63 -6.77
N ARG A 88 21.02 -3.05 -5.58
CA ARG A 88 21.85 -3.56 -4.46
C ARG A 88 21.04 -4.37 -3.46
N ASN A 89 19.93 -3.82 -3.06
CA ASN A 89 19.05 -4.39 -2.04
C ASN A 89 17.93 -5.14 -2.75
N ILE A 90 18.18 -6.40 -3.05
CA ILE A 90 17.23 -7.28 -3.73
C ILE A 90 16.94 -8.49 -2.85
N GLU A 91 15.75 -9.01 -2.98
CA GLU A 91 15.40 -10.35 -2.51
C GLU A 91 16.02 -11.39 -3.45
N ASP A 92 15.87 -12.67 -3.12
CA ASP A 92 16.28 -13.73 -4.02
C ASP A 92 15.64 -13.52 -5.39
N ILE A 93 16.51 -13.19 -6.38
CA ILE A 93 16.08 -12.85 -7.74
C ILE A 93 15.31 -14.00 -8.39
N GLU A 94 15.73 -15.25 -8.11
CA GLU A 94 15.11 -16.41 -8.73
C GLU A 94 13.70 -16.64 -8.20
N ASN A 95 13.51 -16.57 -6.88
CA ASN A 95 12.21 -16.75 -6.26
C ASN A 95 11.26 -15.61 -6.64
N ALA A 96 11.69 -14.36 -6.53
CA ALA A 96 10.86 -13.22 -6.92
C ALA A 96 10.54 -13.20 -8.42
N SER A 97 11.47 -13.65 -9.28
CA SER A 97 11.21 -13.73 -10.73
C SER A 97 10.24 -14.86 -11.08
N ARG A 98 10.31 -15.99 -10.38
CA ARG A 98 9.32 -17.08 -10.51
C ARG A 98 7.94 -16.60 -10.07
N GLU A 99 7.84 -15.93 -8.93
CA GLU A 99 6.58 -15.42 -8.41
C GLU A 99 5.91 -14.45 -9.40
N VAL A 100 6.67 -13.48 -9.93
CA VAL A 100 6.19 -12.57 -10.99
C VAL A 100 5.74 -13.31 -12.23
N GLY A 101 6.49 -14.34 -12.66
CA GLY A 101 6.15 -15.18 -13.82
C GLY A 101 4.89 -16.02 -13.60
N HIS A 102 4.71 -16.60 -12.42
CA HIS A 102 3.51 -17.38 -12.08
C HIS A 102 2.23 -16.55 -12.11
N VAL A 103 2.31 -15.27 -11.72
CA VAL A 103 1.15 -14.35 -11.80
C VAL A 103 0.88 -13.89 -13.24
N GLY A 104 1.82 -14.06 -14.19
CA GLY A 104 1.65 -13.66 -15.58
C GLY A 104 1.92 -12.17 -15.85
N ILE A 105 2.63 -11.49 -14.95
CA ILE A 105 3.02 -10.08 -15.12
C ILE A 105 4.22 -10.00 -16.08
N LYS A 106 4.08 -9.23 -17.16
CA LYS A 106 5.18 -8.90 -18.07
C LYS A 106 6.05 -7.77 -17.50
N ARG A 107 7.35 -7.79 -17.79
CA ARG A 107 8.27 -6.73 -17.36
C ARG A 107 9.08 -6.17 -18.52
N ILE A 108 9.14 -4.84 -18.62
CA ILE A 108 10.13 -4.11 -19.41
C ILE A 108 11.22 -3.68 -18.46
N LEU A 109 12.38 -4.35 -18.53
CA LEU A 109 13.53 -4.09 -17.67
C LEU A 109 14.35 -2.95 -18.22
N THR A 110 14.71 -1.99 -17.37
CA THR A 110 15.36 -0.76 -17.78
C THR A 110 16.72 -0.59 -17.12
N GLY A 111 17.64 0.04 -17.82
CA GLY A 111 18.85 0.56 -17.22
C GLY A 111 18.59 1.75 -16.30
N HIS A 112 19.65 2.36 -15.81
CA HIS A 112 19.62 3.63 -15.10
C HIS A 112 20.88 4.42 -15.47
N GLY A 113 20.71 5.47 -16.23
CA GLY A 113 21.77 6.46 -16.43
C GLY A 113 22.03 7.24 -15.12
N TRP A 114 23.11 8.01 -15.08
CA TRP A 114 23.41 8.94 -13.96
C TRP A 114 23.35 8.27 -12.58
N ARG A 115 23.91 7.05 -12.45
CA ARG A 115 23.86 6.24 -11.22
C ARG A 115 24.44 6.95 -9.99
N CYS A 116 25.31 7.94 -10.17
CA CYS A 116 25.83 8.79 -9.10
C CYS A 116 24.78 9.71 -8.46
N LEU A 117 23.74 10.10 -9.21
CA LEU A 117 22.62 10.87 -8.67
C LEU A 117 21.58 9.98 -7.99
N ALA A 118 21.48 8.73 -8.41
CA ALA A 118 20.52 7.79 -7.88
C ALA A 118 20.69 7.54 -6.38
N PRO A 119 19.63 7.15 -5.68
CA PRO A 119 19.73 6.66 -4.30
C PRO A 119 20.75 5.53 -4.17
N ASN A 120 21.23 5.28 -2.94
CA ASN A 120 22.29 4.29 -2.66
C ASN A 120 21.90 2.82 -2.96
N ASN A 121 20.73 2.58 -3.52
CA ASN A 121 20.23 1.25 -3.88
C ASN A 121 20.72 0.71 -5.24
N LEU A 122 21.50 1.50 -6.01
CA LEU A 122 22.05 1.06 -7.30
C LEU A 122 23.50 0.61 -7.18
N LYS A 123 23.85 -0.42 -7.99
CA LYS A 123 25.25 -0.85 -8.19
C LYS A 123 25.95 0.16 -9.09
N CYS A 124 27.08 0.67 -8.65
CA CYS A 124 27.96 1.58 -9.40
C CYS A 124 29.27 0.87 -9.71
N TRP A 125 29.91 1.20 -10.84
CA TRP A 125 31.24 0.68 -11.22
C TRP A 125 32.34 1.02 -10.21
N SER A 126 32.23 2.19 -9.54
CA SER A 126 33.04 2.56 -8.38
C SER A 126 32.15 3.16 -7.30
N GLN A 127 31.96 2.43 -6.21
CA GLN A 127 31.14 2.88 -5.08
C GLN A 127 31.68 4.14 -4.41
N TYR A 128 33.03 4.26 -4.38
CA TYR A 128 33.68 5.42 -3.78
C TYR A 128 33.41 6.68 -4.58
N ILE A 129 33.63 6.63 -5.90
CA ILE A 129 33.41 7.78 -6.81
C ILE A 129 31.92 8.16 -6.82
N CYS A 130 31.00 7.19 -6.92
CA CYS A 130 29.56 7.48 -6.91
C CYS A 130 29.09 8.06 -5.58
N LYS A 131 29.68 7.64 -4.43
CA LYS A 131 29.38 8.27 -3.13
C LYS A 131 29.90 9.70 -3.07
N LEU A 132 31.14 9.94 -3.56
CA LEU A 132 31.75 11.27 -3.55
C LEU A 132 30.97 12.24 -4.45
N VAL A 133 30.75 11.87 -5.69
CA VAL A 133 29.97 12.67 -6.66
C VAL A 133 28.52 12.85 -6.15
N GLY A 134 27.90 11.81 -5.60
CA GLY A 134 26.57 11.90 -5.05
C GLY A 134 26.45 12.83 -3.84
N ARG A 135 27.50 12.95 -2.99
CA ARG A 135 27.53 13.93 -1.89
C ARG A 135 27.43 15.37 -2.37
N VAL A 136 28.00 15.68 -3.52
CA VAL A 136 27.99 17.03 -4.10
C VAL A 136 26.75 17.23 -4.98
N CYS A 137 26.49 16.31 -5.90
CA CYS A 137 25.47 16.48 -6.92
C CYS A 137 24.03 16.34 -6.39
N ARG A 138 23.78 15.49 -5.40
CA ARG A 138 22.42 15.30 -4.84
C ARG A 138 21.87 16.54 -4.13
N PRO A 139 22.64 17.25 -3.27
CA PRO A 139 22.16 18.51 -2.69
C PRO A 139 21.88 19.58 -3.75
N ILE A 140 22.70 19.64 -4.80
CA ILE A 140 22.52 20.59 -5.91
C ILE A 140 21.27 20.21 -6.70
N ALA A 141 21.12 18.95 -7.08
CA ALA A 141 19.93 18.45 -7.76
C ALA A 141 18.65 18.74 -6.93
N GLY A 142 18.68 18.48 -5.62
CA GLY A 142 17.57 18.80 -4.72
C GLY A 142 17.22 20.30 -4.65
N ARG A 143 18.24 21.18 -4.69
CA ARG A 143 18.01 22.65 -4.74
C ARG A 143 17.42 23.09 -6.08
N LEU A 144 17.72 22.40 -7.15
CA LEU A 144 17.21 22.68 -8.49
C LEU A 144 15.90 21.93 -8.78
N GLY A 145 15.34 21.17 -7.83
CA GLY A 145 14.12 20.38 -8.03
C GLY A 145 14.29 19.19 -8.99
N ILE A 146 15.55 18.80 -9.28
CA ILE A 146 15.84 17.68 -10.16
C ILE A 146 15.63 16.36 -9.38
N ASP A 147 14.75 15.52 -9.89
CA ASP A 147 14.55 14.17 -9.35
C ASP A 147 15.82 13.32 -9.53
N THR A 148 16.28 12.70 -8.46
CA THR A 148 17.47 11.85 -8.47
C THR A 148 17.31 10.58 -9.33
N HIS A 149 16.09 10.26 -9.74
CA HIS A 149 15.76 9.13 -10.63
C HIS A 149 15.66 9.48 -12.11
N ILE A 150 16.01 10.72 -12.50
CA ILE A 150 15.91 11.16 -13.90
C ILE A 150 16.66 10.26 -14.88
N GLY A 151 17.73 9.59 -14.43
CA GLY A 151 18.46 8.62 -15.22
C GLY A 151 17.68 7.35 -15.53
N TRP A 152 16.74 6.96 -14.67
CA TRP A 152 15.81 5.88 -14.93
C TRP A 152 14.77 6.28 -15.97
N ILE A 153 14.24 7.51 -15.90
CA ILE A 153 13.19 7.99 -16.80
C ILE A 153 13.59 7.90 -18.26
N LYS A 154 14.81 8.36 -18.60
CA LYS A 154 15.33 8.25 -19.97
C LYS A 154 15.46 6.79 -20.43
N ALA A 155 15.95 5.91 -19.57
CA ALA A 155 16.08 4.49 -19.87
C ALA A 155 14.72 3.81 -20.02
N ALA A 156 13.72 4.17 -19.20
CA ALA A 156 12.36 3.65 -19.28
C ALA A 156 11.65 4.12 -20.56
N GLU A 157 11.81 5.37 -20.94
CA GLU A 157 11.28 5.93 -22.19
C GLU A 157 11.86 5.19 -23.42
N GLN A 158 13.18 4.99 -23.45
CA GLN A 158 13.85 4.25 -24.49
C GLN A 158 13.42 2.78 -24.56
N ALA A 159 13.33 2.10 -23.42
CA ALA A 159 12.89 0.70 -23.34
C ALA A 159 11.43 0.53 -23.78
N SER A 160 10.61 1.58 -23.60
CA SER A 160 9.21 1.60 -24.01
C SER A 160 9.00 2.06 -25.46
N SER A 161 10.07 2.38 -26.21
CA SER A 161 9.97 2.97 -27.57
C SER A 161 9.27 2.06 -28.59
N ALA A 162 9.40 0.73 -28.44
CA ALA A 162 8.78 -0.26 -29.31
C ALA A 162 7.27 -0.46 -29.07
N LEU A 163 6.71 0.06 -27.96
CA LEU A 163 5.29 -0.05 -27.67
C LEU A 163 4.48 0.79 -28.65
N THR A 164 3.39 0.20 -29.14
CA THR A 164 2.40 0.81 -30.02
C THR A 164 1.08 1.05 -29.28
N THR A 165 0.15 1.77 -29.92
CA THR A 165 -1.22 1.98 -29.41
C THR A 165 -1.95 0.66 -29.14
N ASN A 166 -1.62 -0.43 -29.85
CA ASN A 166 -2.25 -1.74 -29.68
C ASN A 166 -1.72 -2.50 -28.46
N ASP A 167 -0.64 -2.06 -27.83
CA ASP A 167 -0.01 -2.73 -26.70
C ASP A 167 -0.46 -2.18 -25.34
N VAL A 168 -1.21 -1.07 -25.35
CA VAL A 168 -1.58 -0.33 -24.12
C VAL A 168 -2.99 0.24 -24.27
N ASP A 169 -3.85 0.04 -23.29
CA ASP A 169 -5.16 0.69 -23.20
C ASP A 169 -5.14 1.85 -22.19
N VAL A 170 -4.37 1.71 -21.10
CA VAL A 170 -4.18 2.74 -20.08
C VAL A 170 -2.75 2.69 -19.52
N ILE A 171 -2.21 3.88 -19.20
CA ILE A 171 -0.91 4.04 -18.54
C ILE A 171 -1.17 4.37 -17.07
N PHE A 172 -0.55 3.63 -16.15
CA PHE A 172 -0.63 3.86 -14.72
C PHE A 172 0.76 4.13 -14.16
N ALA A 173 0.96 5.24 -13.49
CA ALA A 173 2.28 5.63 -12.96
C ALA A 173 2.20 5.90 -11.47
N THR A 174 3.09 5.28 -10.68
CA THR A 174 3.16 5.50 -9.23
C THR A 174 4.35 6.37 -8.83
N GLY A 175 4.10 7.38 -8.01
CA GLY A 175 5.11 8.22 -7.37
C GLY A 175 5.39 7.76 -5.94
N SER A 176 6.58 7.79 -5.38
CA SER A 176 7.88 8.26 -5.86
C SER A 176 8.62 7.16 -6.64
N PRO A 177 9.41 7.48 -7.68
CA PRO A 177 9.81 8.79 -8.13
C PRO A 177 8.72 9.51 -8.92
N PHE A 178 8.49 10.79 -8.62
CA PHE A 178 7.44 11.58 -9.28
C PHE A 178 7.75 11.95 -10.73
N SER A 179 9.01 11.88 -11.12
CA SER A 179 9.41 11.99 -12.55
C SER A 179 8.76 10.91 -13.43
N ALA A 180 8.26 9.79 -12.86
CA ALA A 180 7.44 8.82 -13.56
C ALA A 180 6.15 9.43 -14.13
N PHE A 181 5.60 10.45 -13.47
CA PHE A 181 4.39 11.15 -13.93
C PHE A 181 4.62 11.91 -15.23
N GLY A 182 5.76 12.61 -15.34
CA GLY A 182 6.18 13.23 -16.60
C GLY A 182 6.41 12.22 -17.73
N LEU A 183 6.94 11.03 -17.40
CA LEU A 183 7.05 9.93 -18.38
C LEU A 183 5.68 9.42 -18.82
N ALA A 184 4.75 9.24 -17.88
CA ALA A 184 3.38 8.79 -18.21
C ALA A 184 2.70 9.75 -19.19
N LYS A 185 2.82 11.07 -18.95
CA LYS A 185 2.31 12.11 -19.86
C LYS A 185 2.92 11.98 -21.26
N ARG A 186 4.25 11.90 -21.39
CA ARG A 186 4.90 11.74 -22.71
C ARG A 186 4.51 10.46 -23.44
N LEU A 187 4.42 9.34 -22.72
CA LEU A 187 3.95 8.07 -23.31
C LEU A 187 2.48 8.14 -23.72
N SER A 188 1.64 8.84 -22.94
CA SER A 188 0.24 9.12 -23.27
C SER A 188 0.12 9.90 -24.57
N GLU A 189 0.88 10.99 -24.72
CA GLU A 189 0.92 11.81 -25.94
C GLU A 189 1.39 10.99 -27.16
N ARG A 190 2.40 10.14 -26.99
CA ARG A 190 2.95 9.30 -28.07
C ARG A 190 2.00 8.16 -28.48
N LEU A 191 1.37 7.50 -27.51
CA LEU A 191 0.55 6.30 -27.73
C LEU A 191 -0.94 6.63 -27.96
N GLY A 192 -1.38 7.86 -27.71
CA GLY A 192 -2.78 8.26 -27.79
C GLY A 192 -3.64 7.53 -26.74
N ARG A 193 -3.09 7.23 -25.55
CA ARG A 193 -3.77 6.50 -24.48
C ARG A 193 -3.85 7.32 -23.20
N PRO A 194 -4.94 7.19 -22.41
CA PRO A 194 -5.07 7.91 -21.15
C PRO A 194 -4.03 7.46 -20.13
N TYR A 195 -3.73 8.34 -19.18
CA TYR A 195 -2.88 8.00 -18.05
C TYR A 195 -3.52 8.38 -16.70
N VAL A 196 -3.22 7.55 -15.71
CA VAL A 196 -3.64 7.69 -14.31
C VAL A 196 -2.39 7.81 -13.43
N LEU A 197 -2.42 8.70 -12.46
CA LEU A 197 -1.32 8.98 -11.54
C LEU A 197 -1.64 8.45 -10.15
N ASP A 198 -0.74 7.67 -9.55
CA ASP A 198 -0.88 7.11 -8.21
C ASP A 198 0.05 7.81 -7.20
N TYR A 199 -0.55 8.57 -6.31
CA TYR A 199 0.12 9.27 -5.21
C TYR A 199 0.13 8.40 -3.96
N ARG A 200 1.20 7.64 -3.75
CA ARG A 200 1.39 6.92 -2.48
C ARG A 200 1.96 7.83 -1.37
N ASP A 201 2.52 8.96 -1.73
CA ASP A 201 2.95 10.08 -0.89
C ASP A 201 2.66 11.38 -1.65
N PRO A 202 2.44 12.53 -0.99
CA PRO A 202 2.35 13.82 -1.69
C PRO A 202 3.67 14.16 -2.39
N TRP A 203 3.59 14.70 -3.61
CA TRP A 203 4.77 15.20 -4.32
C TRP A 203 5.21 16.55 -3.75
N THR A 204 4.46 17.61 -4.00
CA THR A 204 4.62 18.87 -3.29
C THR A 204 3.65 18.89 -2.10
N GLY A 205 4.07 19.40 -0.92
CA GLY A 205 3.26 19.31 0.30
C GLY A 205 3.49 18.05 1.15
N ASN A 206 4.56 17.31 0.89
CA ASN A 206 4.93 16.19 1.75
C ASN A 206 5.38 16.69 3.14
N PRO A 207 4.73 16.28 4.24
CA PRO A 207 5.04 16.76 5.60
C PRO A 207 6.45 16.40 6.07
N HIS A 208 7.09 15.42 5.42
CA HIS A 208 8.46 15.00 5.69
C HIS A 208 9.48 15.60 4.71
N GLY A 209 9.03 16.36 3.71
CA GLY A 209 9.86 16.82 2.59
C GLY A 209 9.96 18.35 2.46
N ALA A 210 10.69 19.02 3.37
CA ALA A 210 10.85 20.49 3.38
C ALA A 210 11.40 21.15 2.08
N ARG A 211 11.77 20.35 1.06
CA ARG A 211 12.47 20.81 -0.15
C ARG A 211 11.67 20.75 -1.46
N LEU A 212 10.45 20.26 -1.44
CA LEU A 212 9.65 20.03 -2.65
C LEU A 212 8.68 21.15 -2.99
N HIS A 213 8.92 22.38 -2.48
CA HIS A 213 8.05 23.54 -2.72
C HIS A 213 8.63 24.54 -3.75
N LEU A 214 9.52 24.07 -4.63
CA LEU A 214 10.04 24.94 -5.69
C LEU A 214 8.94 25.27 -6.70
N PRO A 215 8.83 26.55 -7.14
CA PRO A 215 7.81 26.93 -8.14
C PRO A 215 7.84 26.07 -9.41
N SER A 216 9.03 25.67 -9.87
CA SER A 216 9.20 24.77 -11.02
C SER A 216 8.62 23.37 -10.78
N THR A 217 8.78 22.82 -9.57
CA THR A 217 8.22 21.51 -9.20
C THR A 217 6.71 21.58 -9.11
N ILE A 218 6.16 22.67 -8.53
CA ILE A 218 4.71 22.89 -8.46
C ILE A 218 4.10 23.03 -9.86
N GLN A 219 4.76 23.74 -10.76
CA GLN A 219 4.31 23.87 -12.15
C GLN A 219 4.34 22.54 -12.89
N GLU A 220 5.36 21.71 -12.67
CA GLU A 220 5.45 20.39 -13.28
C GLU A 220 4.35 19.46 -12.74
N GLU A 221 4.10 19.47 -11.43
CA GLU A 221 2.98 18.73 -10.83
C GLU A 221 1.65 19.17 -11.42
N ALA A 222 1.39 20.48 -11.53
CA ALA A 222 0.18 21.00 -12.17
C ALA A 222 0.00 20.50 -13.61
N ARG A 223 1.06 20.52 -14.42
CA ARG A 223 1.02 20.07 -15.83
C ARG A 223 0.67 18.59 -15.98
N VAL A 224 1.21 17.71 -15.11
CA VAL A 224 0.92 16.29 -15.20
C VAL A 224 -0.47 15.97 -14.64
N LEU A 225 -0.96 16.72 -13.65
CA LEU A 225 -2.30 16.61 -13.11
C LEU A 225 -3.36 17.08 -14.13
N GLU A 226 -3.13 18.20 -14.81
CA GLU A 226 -4.05 18.74 -15.81
C GLU A 226 -4.36 17.72 -16.90
N GLY A 227 -3.34 17.07 -17.47
CA GLY A 227 -3.49 16.09 -18.55
C GLY A 227 -3.88 14.69 -18.11
N SER A 228 -3.91 14.38 -16.81
CA SER A 228 -4.28 13.05 -16.32
C SER A 228 -5.79 12.79 -16.48
N ALA A 229 -6.15 11.55 -16.79
CA ALA A 229 -7.54 11.10 -16.82
C ALA A 229 -8.10 10.91 -15.41
N ALA A 230 -7.27 10.38 -14.50
CA ALA A 230 -7.60 10.24 -13.08
C ALA A 230 -6.33 10.31 -12.21
N VAL A 231 -6.53 10.49 -10.91
CA VAL A 231 -5.50 10.52 -9.88
C VAL A 231 -5.95 9.64 -8.73
N THR A 232 -5.12 8.66 -8.35
CA THR A 232 -5.33 7.88 -7.12
C THR A 232 -4.41 8.39 -6.01
N ILE A 233 -4.89 8.39 -4.77
CA ILE A 233 -4.14 8.82 -3.60
C ILE A 233 -4.43 7.91 -2.41
N VAL A 234 -3.45 7.72 -1.53
CA VAL A 234 -3.55 6.74 -0.44
C VAL A 234 -4.46 7.17 0.71
N SER A 235 -4.81 8.47 0.82
CA SER A 235 -5.60 8.94 1.95
C SER A 235 -6.50 10.14 1.60
N PRO A 236 -7.70 10.25 2.22
CA PRO A 236 -8.64 11.33 1.96
C PRO A 236 -8.11 12.72 2.26
N SER A 237 -7.38 12.90 3.37
CA SER A 237 -6.85 14.22 3.76
C SER A 237 -5.79 14.72 2.80
N TRP A 238 -4.90 13.83 2.34
CA TRP A 238 -3.94 14.17 1.27
C TRP A 238 -4.66 14.48 -0.04
N GLY A 239 -5.76 13.76 -0.34
CA GLY A 239 -6.60 14.07 -1.49
C GLY A 239 -7.18 15.48 -1.40
N ARG A 240 -7.76 15.85 -0.26
CA ARG A 240 -8.27 17.21 -0.03
C ARG A 240 -7.18 18.26 -0.15
N ALA A 241 -5.99 18.01 0.42
CA ALA A 241 -4.86 18.95 0.31
C ALA A 241 -4.40 19.13 -1.14
N LEU A 242 -4.37 18.05 -1.93
CA LEU A 242 -4.01 18.09 -3.34
C LEU A 242 -5.08 18.84 -4.16
N ASP A 243 -6.36 18.58 -3.89
CA ASP A 243 -7.48 19.26 -4.54
C ASP A 243 -7.51 20.76 -4.23
N GLN A 244 -7.32 21.16 -2.97
CA GLN A 244 -7.24 22.57 -2.58
C GLN A 244 -6.14 23.33 -3.32
N ARG A 245 -5.06 22.65 -3.72
CA ARG A 245 -3.93 23.27 -4.41
C ARG A 245 -4.06 23.30 -5.92
N PHE A 246 -4.71 22.30 -6.53
CA PHE A 246 -4.72 22.12 -7.97
C PHE A 246 -6.12 22.03 -8.60
N GLY A 247 -7.19 21.97 -7.80
CA GLY A 247 -8.58 21.93 -8.30
C GLY A 247 -8.91 20.64 -9.08
N ILE A 248 -8.43 19.49 -8.62
CA ILE A 248 -8.56 18.21 -9.34
C ILE A 248 -9.64 17.26 -8.78
N GLY A 249 -10.50 17.77 -7.89
CA GLY A 249 -11.53 16.97 -7.19
C GLY A 249 -12.26 15.96 -8.07
N PRO A 250 -12.75 16.33 -9.27
CA PRO A 250 -13.47 15.41 -10.16
C PRO A 250 -12.65 14.22 -10.66
N LYS A 251 -11.31 14.31 -10.63
CA LYS A 251 -10.40 13.25 -11.08
C LYS A 251 -9.83 12.42 -9.92
N LEU A 252 -10.14 12.80 -8.67
CA LEU A 252 -9.46 12.30 -7.48
C LEU A 252 -10.18 11.08 -6.91
N HIS A 253 -9.46 9.97 -6.73
CA HIS A 253 -9.94 8.72 -6.16
C HIS A 253 -9.04 8.27 -5.02
N VAL A 254 -9.63 7.86 -3.89
CA VAL A 254 -8.85 7.34 -2.76
C VAL A 254 -8.66 5.84 -2.94
N VAL A 255 -7.41 5.40 -3.08
CA VAL A 255 -7.01 4.00 -3.12
C VAL A 255 -5.97 3.78 -2.03
N THR A 256 -6.40 3.29 -0.87
CA THR A 256 -5.56 3.11 0.31
C THR A 256 -4.47 2.05 0.10
N ASN A 257 -3.55 1.92 1.06
CA ASN A 257 -2.77 0.70 1.21
C ASN A 257 -3.65 -0.40 1.80
N GLY A 258 -3.18 -1.65 1.69
CA GLY A 258 -3.89 -2.80 2.22
C GLY A 258 -2.93 -3.95 2.53
N PHE A 259 -3.49 -5.09 2.93
CA PHE A 259 -2.76 -6.34 3.14
C PHE A 259 -3.18 -7.42 2.14
N ASP A 260 -2.29 -8.37 1.86
CA ASP A 260 -2.62 -9.59 1.12
C ASP A 260 -3.02 -10.69 2.11
N SER A 261 -4.27 -11.17 2.04
CA SER A 261 -4.81 -12.16 2.98
C SER A 261 -4.06 -13.49 2.91
N GLY A 262 -3.57 -13.88 1.73
CA GLY A 262 -2.79 -15.10 1.53
C GLY A 262 -1.41 -15.01 2.18
N GLU A 263 -0.70 -13.88 1.98
CA GLU A 263 0.59 -13.62 2.63
C GLU A 263 0.44 -13.60 4.16
N MET A 264 -0.55 -12.87 4.69
CA MET A 264 -0.74 -12.75 6.14
C MET A 264 -1.14 -14.08 6.79
N ALA A 265 -1.94 -14.90 6.12
CA ALA A 265 -2.31 -16.24 6.60
C ALA A 265 -1.09 -17.17 6.71
N ALA A 266 -0.16 -17.08 5.77
CA ALA A 266 1.05 -17.92 5.72
C ALA A 266 2.10 -17.58 6.80
N VAL A 267 2.05 -16.37 7.39
CA VAL A 267 2.98 -15.97 8.45
C VAL A 267 2.78 -16.83 9.69
N LYS A 268 3.84 -17.38 10.24
CA LYS A 268 3.84 -18.08 11.54
C LYS A 268 4.09 -17.06 12.66
N PRO A 269 3.31 -17.09 13.76
CA PRO A 269 3.55 -16.20 14.88
C PRO A 269 4.87 -16.55 15.58
N TYR A 270 5.62 -15.53 16.00
CA TYR A 270 6.76 -15.70 16.89
C TYR A 270 6.27 -15.95 18.32
N ASP A 271 6.82 -16.94 19.00
CA ASP A 271 6.51 -17.21 20.39
C ASP A 271 7.45 -16.42 21.30
N PHE A 272 6.94 -15.39 21.95
CA PHE A 272 7.69 -14.57 22.88
C PHE A 272 7.79 -15.18 24.30
N GLY A 273 6.93 -16.12 24.66
CA GLY A 273 6.85 -16.67 26.02
C GLY A 273 6.34 -15.68 27.07
N HIS A 274 5.99 -14.42 26.71
CA HIS A 274 5.50 -13.36 27.58
C HIS A 274 4.57 -12.41 26.82
N CYS A 275 4.00 -11.42 27.50
CA CYS A 275 3.20 -10.37 26.87
C CYS A 275 4.10 -9.42 26.10
N ALA A 276 4.14 -9.52 24.77
CA ALA A 276 4.98 -8.71 23.91
C ALA A 276 4.19 -7.55 23.28
N PHE A 277 4.70 -6.33 23.44
CA PHE A 277 4.32 -5.15 22.66
C PHE A 277 5.37 -4.95 21.56
N VAL A 278 4.96 -4.83 20.32
CA VAL A 278 5.89 -4.82 19.18
C VAL A 278 5.76 -3.53 18.38
N TYR A 279 6.88 -2.88 18.08
CA TYR A 279 6.97 -1.80 17.10
C TYR A 279 8.01 -2.16 16.02
N THR A 280 7.61 -2.04 14.76
CA THR A 280 8.50 -2.26 13.62
C THR A 280 8.67 -0.97 12.83
N GLY A 281 9.88 -0.41 12.76
CA GLY A 281 10.13 0.74 11.93
C GLY A 281 11.10 1.79 12.45
N ILE A 282 10.98 3.00 11.91
CA ILE A 282 11.82 4.15 12.22
C ILE A 282 10.95 5.30 12.76
N PHE A 283 11.58 6.17 13.54
CA PHE A 283 10.97 7.38 14.07
C PHE A 283 11.35 8.61 13.24
N TYR A 284 10.55 9.65 13.30
CA TYR A 284 10.76 10.93 12.62
C TYR A 284 10.45 12.09 13.58
N PRO A 285 11.35 12.36 14.56
CA PRO A 285 11.16 13.47 15.48
C PRO A 285 11.06 14.81 14.74
N PRO A 286 10.29 15.79 15.24
CA PRO A 286 9.50 15.72 16.49
C PRO A 286 8.11 15.08 16.35
N LYS A 287 7.61 14.88 15.12
CA LYS A 287 6.21 14.47 14.88
C LYS A 287 5.95 13.00 15.15
N ARG A 288 6.94 12.12 14.97
CA ARG A 288 6.81 10.69 15.25
C ARG A 288 7.88 10.27 16.27
N THR A 289 7.50 10.26 17.53
CA THR A 289 8.35 9.89 18.66
C THR A 289 7.69 8.80 19.49
N ILE A 290 8.48 8.09 20.31
CA ILE A 290 7.97 7.01 21.16
C ILE A 290 7.57 7.50 22.55
N SER A 291 7.94 8.72 22.94
CA SER A 291 7.81 9.25 24.30
C SER A 291 6.41 9.09 24.92
N PRO A 292 5.28 9.34 24.20
CA PRO A 292 3.96 9.12 24.78
C PRO A 292 3.70 7.66 25.16
N PHE A 293 4.14 6.72 24.34
CA PHE A 293 3.98 5.29 24.64
C PHE A 293 4.85 4.86 25.83
N LEU A 294 6.09 5.34 25.92
CA LEU A 294 6.95 5.05 27.08
C LEU A 294 6.40 5.68 28.38
N ALA A 295 5.81 6.86 28.30
CA ALA A 295 5.13 7.45 29.45
C ALA A 295 3.98 6.56 29.94
N ALA A 296 3.18 6.01 29.01
CA ALA A 296 2.12 5.06 29.35
C ALA A 296 2.67 3.75 29.92
N LEU A 297 3.77 3.21 29.39
CA LEU A 297 4.41 1.99 29.91
C LEU A 297 4.98 2.19 31.32
N LYS A 298 5.52 3.37 31.64
CA LYS A 298 5.97 3.69 33.00
C LYS A 298 4.80 3.62 33.98
N LEU A 299 3.70 4.27 33.67
CA LEU A 299 2.51 4.25 34.53
C LEU A 299 1.88 2.85 34.61
N LEU A 300 1.90 2.07 33.51
CA LEU A 300 1.48 0.67 33.52
C LEU A 300 2.31 -0.17 34.49
N ARG A 301 3.64 0.00 34.49
CA ARG A 301 4.55 -0.68 35.43
C ARG A 301 4.21 -0.35 36.89
N GLU A 302 3.93 0.91 37.16
CA GLU A 302 3.54 1.40 38.50
C GLU A 302 2.18 0.84 38.92
N SER A 303 1.19 0.78 38.01
CA SER A 303 -0.17 0.32 38.33
C SER A 303 -0.25 -1.18 38.62
N LEU A 304 0.57 -1.99 37.96
CA LEU A 304 0.55 -3.46 38.07
C LEU A 304 1.21 -3.98 39.37
N ASN A 305 1.95 -3.15 40.14
CA ASN A 305 2.52 -3.47 41.46
C ASN A 305 3.14 -4.88 41.59
N GLY A 306 3.85 -5.35 40.55
CA GLY A 306 4.47 -6.68 40.50
C GLY A 306 3.56 -7.82 40.07
N ASN A 307 2.25 -7.70 40.08
CA ASN A 307 1.31 -8.68 39.55
C ASN A 307 1.02 -8.41 38.08
N GLY A 308 1.36 -9.35 37.17
CA GLY A 308 1.16 -9.20 35.73
C GLY A 308 2.29 -8.42 35.02
N ASN A 309 3.45 -8.28 35.66
CA ASN A 309 4.62 -7.57 35.11
C ASN A 309 5.45 -8.40 34.10
N ASP A 310 4.89 -9.44 33.51
CA ASP A 310 5.57 -10.25 32.48
C ASP A 310 5.29 -9.67 31.08
N TRP A 311 5.59 -8.39 30.90
CA TRP A 311 5.49 -7.72 29.60
C TRP A 311 6.82 -7.09 29.20
N TYR A 312 7.10 -7.09 27.88
CA TYR A 312 8.26 -6.43 27.28
C TYR A 312 7.87 -5.70 26.01
N PHE A 313 8.57 -4.59 25.75
CA PHE A 313 8.47 -3.86 24.49
C PHE A 313 9.61 -4.29 23.56
N HIS A 314 9.28 -4.80 22.39
CA HIS A 314 10.20 -5.27 21.37
C HIS A 314 10.28 -4.26 20.23
N TYR A 315 11.48 -3.75 20.00
CA TYR A 315 11.77 -2.80 18.94
C TYR A 315 12.54 -3.44 17.78
N TYR A 316 11.94 -3.37 16.59
CA TYR A 316 12.53 -3.81 15.32
C TYR A 316 12.78 -2.60 14.42
N GLY A 317 14.01 -2.05 14.43
CA GLY A 317 14.36 -0.85 13.69
C GLY A 317 15.81 -0.42 13.89
N VAL A 318 16.16 0.75 13.37
CA VAL A 318 17.54 1.26 13.36
C VAL A 318 17.79 2.43 14.32
N ASP A 319 16.77 2.90 15.02
CA ASP A 319 16.87 4.09 15.90
C ASP A 319 17.15 3.71 17.37
N GLU A 320 17.92 2.64 17.58
CA GLU A 320 18.20 2.07 18.90
C GLU A 320 18.73 3.11 19.90
N ASN A 321 19.67 3.94 19.50
CA ASN A 321 20.24 4.96 20.39
C ASN A 321 19.22 5.98 20.85
N HIS A 322 18.31 6.40 19.96
CA HIS A 322 17.23 7.31 20.32
C HIS A 322 16.29 6.67 21.35
N ILE A 323 15.90 5.42 21.12
CA ILE A 323 14.96 4.73 22.01
C ILE A 323 15.61 4.41 23.37
N ARG A 324 16.91 4.06 23.40
CA ARG A 324 17.63 3.86 24.67
C ARG A 324 17.62 5.13 25.51
N GLN A 325 17.91 6.29 24.92
CA GLN A 325 17.87 7.58 25.61
C GLN A 325 16.48 7.89 26.17
N GLU A 326 15.43 7.63 25.39
CA GLU A 326 14.06 7.82 25.85
C GLU A 326 13.68 6.79 26.95
N ALA A 327 14.09 5.53 26.81
CA ALA A 327 13.85 4.48 27.81
C ALA A 327 14.47 4.81 29.17
N ASP A 328 15.71 5.33 29.18
CA ASP A 328 16.40 5.75 30.39
C ASP A 328 15.65 6.89 31.10
N ARG A 329 15.05 7.81 30.34
CA ARG A 329 14.23 8.92 30.92
C ARG A 329 12.96 8.44 31.62
N PHE A 330 12.44 7.27 31.20
CA PHE A 330 11.22 6.69 31.76
C PHE A 330 11.49 5.51 32.69
N ASP A 331 12.75 5.19 33.03
CA ASP A 331 13.16 4.04 33.85
C ASP A 331 12.66 2.69 33.29
N LEU A 332 12.73 2.50 31.96
CA LEU A 332 12.22 1.33 31.26
C LEU A 332 13.29 0.53 30.52
N SER A 333 14.58 0.80 30.76
CA SER A 333 15.68 0.16 30.02
C SER A 333 15.71 -1.36 30.21
N ASP A 334 15.21 -1.89 31.33
CA ASP A 334 15.05 -3.31 31.63
C ASP A 334 13.85 -3.97 30.94
N ARG A 335 12.98 -3.18 30.29
CA ARG A 335 11.73 -3.63 29.65
C ARG A 335 11.73 -3.55 28.14
N ILE A 336 12.81 -3.10 27.52
CA ILE A 336 12.92 -2.92 26.08
C ILE A 336 13.93 -3.89 25.48
N VAL A 337 13.48 -4.66 24.50
CA VAL A 337 14.32 -5.60 23.74
C VAL A 337 14.57 -5.04 22.34
N PHE A 338 15.81 -4.92 21.95
CA PHE A 338 16.24 -4.39 20.66
C PHE A 338 16.63 -5.52 19.71
N HIS A 339 16.00 -5.56 18.52
CA HIS A 339 16.26 -6.57 17.51
C HIS A 339 17.02 -6.03 16.28
N GLY A 340 17.18 -4.70 16.20
CA GLY A 340 17.76 -4.08 15.02
C GLY A 340 16.87 -4.21 13.79
N ARG A 341 17.49 -4.11 12.61
CA ARG A 341 16.80 -4.29 11.34
C ARG A 341 16.77 -5.77 10.96
N VAL A 342 15.59 -6.33 10.84
CA VAL A 342 15.35 -7.74 10.46
C VAL A 342 14.70 -7.84 9.07
N PRO A 343 14.71 -9.03 8.44
CA PRO A 343 13.93 -9.32 7.25
C PRO A 343 12.42 -9.10 7.48
N ARG A 344 11.68 -8.74 6.42
CA ARG A 344 10.23 -8.46 6.52
C ARG A 344 9.43 -9.63 7.09
N GLY A 345 9.73 -10.86 6.68
CA GLY A 345 9.03 -12.06 7.19
C GLY A 345 9.21 -12.25 8.70
N GLU A 346 10.39 -11.96 9.25
CA GLU A 346 10.66 -12.00 10.69
C GLU A 346 9.91 -10.89 11.43
N ALA A 347 9.87 -9.67 10.87
CA ALA A 347 9.08 -8.58 11.43
C ALA A 347 7.58 -8.91 11.46
N LEU A 348 7.03 -9.51 10.39
CA LEU A 348 5.63 -9.95 10.34
C LEU A 348 5.36 -11.08 11.35
N SER A 349 6.29 -12.02 11.50
CA SER A 349 6.21 -13.09 12.51
C SER A 349 6.15 -12.53 13.93
N ALA A 350 6.99 -11.53 14.23
CA ALA A 350 6.98 -10.84 15.51
C ALA A 350 5.66 -10.09 15.75
N VAL A 351 5.15 -9.36 14.74
CA VAL A 351 3.86 -8.67 14.86
C VAL A 351 2.72 -9.67 15.08
N LYS A 352 2.70 -10.80 14.35
CA LYS A 352 1.66 -11.83 14.51
C LYS A 352 1.69 -12.50 15.88
N GLY A 353 2.87 -12.68 16.47
CA GLY A 353 3.05 -13.24 17.81
C GLY A 353 2.85 -12.25 18.95
N ALA A 354 2.77 -10.96 18.65
CA ALA A 354 2.61 -9.91 19.66
C ALA A 354 1.23 -9.91 20.28
N ARG A 355 1.16 -9.55 21.56
CA ARG A 355 -0.11 -9.24 22.21
C ARG A 355 -0.69 -7.91 21.69
N LEU A 356 0.19 -6.98 21.28
CA LEU A 356 -0.17 -5.67 20.78
C LEU A 356 0.90 -5.14 19.83
N ALA A 357 0.49 -4.65 18.67
CA ALA A 357 1.33 -3.87 17.77
C ALA A 357 1.19 -2.38 18.06
N LEU A 358 2.30 -1.66 18.18
CA LEU A 358 2.31 -0.19 18.26
C LEU A 358 2.45 0.41 16.87
N VAL A 359 1.60 1.36 16.54
CA VAL A 359 1.70 2.19 15.33
C VAL A 359 1.63 3.65 15.72
N ILE A 360 2.53 4.47 15.21
CA ILE A 360 2.56 5.92 15.46
C ILE A 360 2.59 6.62 14.11
N THR A 361 1.60 7.49 13.85
CA THR A 361 1.60 8.36 12.66
C THR A 361 2.10 9.76 12.99
N SER A 362 1.56 10.39 14.04
CA SER A 362 2.02 11.66 14.57
C SER A 362 1.58 11.82 16.03
N VAL A 363 2.43 12.45 16.85
CA VAL A 363 2.13 12.86 18.22
C VAL A 363 1.82 14.36 18.32
N ALA A 364 1.84 15.08 17.19
CA ALA A 364 1.62 16.52 17.17
C ALA A 364 0.16 16.86 17.51
N GLU A 365 -0.03 17.89 18.34
CA GLU A 365 -1.35 18.40 18.71
C GLU A 365 -1.90 19.32 17.61
N GLU A 366 -1.06 20.17 17.03
CA GLU A 366 -1.41 20.97 15.85
C GLU A 366 -1.45 20.09 14.60
N GLN A 367 -2.55 20.18 13.87
CA GLN A 367 -2.87 19.22 12.83
C GLN A 367 -3.15 19.91 11.51
N THR A 368 -2.25 19.73 10.55
CA THR A 368 -2.50 20.07 9.14
C THR A 368 -3.20 18.91 8.42
N LEU A 369 -3.77 19.16 7.24
CA LEU A 369 -4.30 18.08 6.39
C LEU A 369 -3.21 17.07 6.03
N GLU A 370 -1.98 17.54 5.87
CA GLU A 370 -0.83 16.69 5.57
C GLU A 370 -0.52 15.74 6.73
N ASP A 371 -0.62 16.19 7.98
CA ASP A 371 -0.42 15.35 9.16
C ASP A 371 -1.55 14.34 9.34
N LYS A 372 -2.81 14.78 9.12
CA LYS A 372 -3.99 13.90 9.17
C LYS A 372 -3.97 12.80 8.12
N GLY A 373 -3.37 13.08 6.96
CA GLY A 373 -3.30 12.14 5.84
C GLY A 373 -2.25 11.03 5.99
N ILE A 374 -1.42 11.03 7.04
CA ILE A 374 -0.38 10.02 7.21
C ILE A 374 -1.01 8.67 7.58
N VAL A 375 -1.00 7.71 6.65
CA VAL A 375 -1.45 6.33 6.85
C VAL A 375 -0.33 5.37 6.47
N THR A 376 0.27 4.73 7.45
CA THR A 376 1.40 3.80 7.23
C THR A 376 0.93 2.42 6.79
N GLY A 377 1.68 1.77 5.87
CA GLY A 377 1.39 0.39 5.45
C GLY A 377 1.42 -0.64 6.59
N LYS A 378 2.18 -0.37 7.67
CA LYS A 378 2.31 -1.28 8.82
C LYS A 378 1.02 -1.51 9.59
N ILE A 379 0.11 -0.53 9.61
CA ILE A 379 -1.18 -0.72 10.26
C ILE A 379 -2.01 -1.77 9.53
N PHE A 380 -1.97 -1.78 8.19
CA PHE A 380 -2.66 -2.79 7.38
C PHE A 380 -2.02 -4.17 7.55
N GLU A 381 -0.69 -4.26 7.67
CA GLU A 381 -0.01 -5.52 7.97
C GLU A 381 -0.46 -6.07 9.33
N ALA A 382 -0.51 -5.26 10.38
CA ALA A 382 -0.98 -5.69 11.70
C ALA A 382 -2.46 -6.12 11.67
N ILE A 383 -3.32 -5.39 10.97
CA ILE A 383 -4.73 -5.76 10.77
C ILE A 383 -4.84 -7.10 10.04
N GLY A 384 -4.10 -7.29 8.94
CA GLY A 384 -4.08 -8.53 8.17
C GLY A 384 -3.54 -9.74 8.95
N LEU A 385 -2.68 -9.51 9.94
CA LEU A 385 -2.19 -10.52 10.88
C LEU A 385 -3.16 -10.77 12.06
N ALA A 386 -4.29 -10.06 12.10
CA ALA A 386 -5.26 -10.08 13.20
C ALA A 386 -4.64 -9.70 14.56
N THR A 387 -3.59 -8.86 14.56
CA THR A 387 -2.92 -8.41 15.78
C THR A 387 -3.58 -7.13 16.27
N PRO A 388 -3.98 -7.02 17.56
CA PRO A 388 -4.47 -5.79 18.16
C PRO A 388 -3.48 -4.65 17.99
N VAL A 389 -3.97 -3.42 17.75
CA VAL A 389 -3.13 -2.25 17.47
C VAL A 389 -3.44 -1.13 18.44
N LEU A 390 -2.41 -0.60 19.11
CA LEU A 390 -2.43 0.72 19.70
C LEU A 390 -1.93 1.73 18.65
N LEU A 391 -2.81 2.61 18.23
CA LEU A 391 -2.48 3.65 17.25
C LEU A 391 -2.33 5.00 17.96
N ILE A 392 -1.16 5.61 17.87
CA ILE A 392 -0.98 7.02 18.26
C ILE A 392 -1.07 7.88 17.00
N ALA A 393 -2.15 8.64 16.92
CA ALA A 393 -2.46 9.44 15.74
C ALA A 393 -3.32 10.66 16.12
N PRO A 394 -3.26 11.75 15.35
CA PRO A 394 -4.11 12.91 15.55
C PRO A 394 -5.60 12.55 15.51
N GLU A 395 -6.42 13.31 16.25
CA GLU A 395 -7.86 13.17 16.20
C GLU A 395 -8.39 13.47 14.78
N GLY A 396 -9.34 12.63 14.31
CA GLY A 396 -9.90 12.75 12.96
C GLY A 396 -8.88 12.52 11.84
N SER A 397 -7.73 11.86 12.12
CA SER A 397 -6.78 11.45 11.10
C SER A 397 -7.31 10.29 10.26
N ASP A 398 -6.87 10.21 9.01
CA ASP A 398 -7.29 9.17 8.08
C ASP A 398 -6.91 7.76 8.58
N ALA A 399 -5.80 7.64 9.30
CA ALA A 399 -5.41 6.37 9.90
C ALA A 399 -6.48 5.86 10.88
N ARG A 400 -7.05 6.72 11.73
CA ARG A 400 -8.16 6.36 12.63
C ARG A 400 -9.40 6.00 11.83
N VAL A 401 -9.86 6.90 10.96
CA VAL A 401 -11.11 6.74 10.19
C VAL A 401 -11.12 5.45 9.36
N ILE A 402 -9.99 5.11 8.75
CA ILE A 402 -9.88 3.93 7.89
C ILE A 402 -9.79 2.63 8.72
N THR A 403 -9.12 2.66 9.88
CA THR A 403 -8.71 1.41 10.54
C THR A 403 -9.48 1.06 11.82
N GLU A 404 -10.07 2.04 12.53
CA GLU A 404 -10.91 1.75 13.70
C GLU A 404 -12.10 0.82 13.41
N PRO A 405 -12.78 0.90 12.23
CA PRO A 405 -13.87 -0.01 11.89
C PRO A 405 -13.47 -1.49 11.81
N THR A 406 -12.17 -1.80 11.79
CA THR A 406 -11.65 -3.18 11.82
C THR A 406 -11.79 -3.86 13.19
N GLY A 407 -12.19 -3.12 14.23
CA GLY A 407 -12.30 -3.62 15.60
C GLY A 407 -10.98 -3.95 16.29
N LEU A 408 -9.86 -4.00 15.56
CA LEU A 408 -8.53 -4.31 16.08
C LEU A 408 -7.76 -3.08 16.58
N VAL A 409 -8.12 -1.89 16.09
CA VAL A 409 -7.36 -0.67 16.33
C VAL A 409 -8.01 0.16 17.43
N LYS A 410 -7.24 0.47 18.46
CA LYS A 410 -7.59 1.47 19.48
C LYS A 410 -6.67 2.67 19.32
N SER A 411 -7.26 3.83 19.11
CA SER A 411 -6.51 5.05 18.78
C SER A 411 -6.46 6.01 19.94
N PHE A 412 -5.32 6.70 20.05
CA PHE A 412 -5.08 7.75 21.06
C PHE A 412 -4.32 8.91 20.42
N THR A 413 -4.45 10.11 20.97
CA THR A 413 -3.54 11.22 20.69
C THR A 413 -2.26 11.07 21.53
N GLY A 414 -1.24 11.87 21.22
CA GLY A 414 0.02 11.85 22.00
C GLY A 414 -0.09 12.29 23.45
N ILE A 415 -1.22 12.92 23.85
CA ILE A 415 -1.44 13.42 25.22
C ILE A 415 -2.38 12.53 26.04
N GLU A 416 -3.07 11.56 25.45
CA GLU A 416 -4.03 10.69 26.14
C GLU A 416 -3.37 9.55 26.91
N ILE A 417 -2.32 9.87 27.69
CA ILE A 417 -1.47 8.88 28.36
C ILE A 417 -2.30 7.97 29.29
N GLN A 418 -3.19 8.53 30.12
CA GLN A 418 -3.96 7.75 31.08
C GLN A 418 -4.92 6.76 30.39
N SER A 419 -5.54 7.17 29.30
CA SER A 419 -6.40 6.29 28.49
C SER A 419 -5.59 5.15 27.84
N MET A 420 -4.35 5.43 27.40
CA MET A 420 -3.44 4.40 26.93
C MET A 420 -3.09 3.39 28.03
N VAL A 421 -2.84 3.85 29.27
CA VAL A 421 -2.56 2.97 30.42
C VAL A 421 -3.71 2.01 30.66
N SER A 422 -4.94 2.52 30.76
CA SER A 422 -6.14 1.68 30.98
C SER A 422 -6.29 0.63 29.87
N PHE A 423 -6.08 1.02 28.62
CA PHE A 423 -6.11 0.07 27.49
C PHE A 423 -4.99 -0.97 27.56
N LEU A 424 -3.78 -0.58 27.94
CA LEU A 424 -2.65 -1.51 28.10
C LEU A 424 -2.88 -2.50 29.25
N GLU A 425 -3.50 -2.07 30.35
CA GLU A 425 -3.90 -2.96 31.44
C GLU A 425 -4.89 -4.03 30.97
N ASP A 426 -5.90 -3.63 30.18
CA ASP A 426 -6.86 -4.57 29.61
C ASP A 426 -6.16 -5.58 28.69
N VAL A 427 -5.24 -5.14 27.84
CA VAL A 427 -4.44 -6.01 26.96
C VAL A 427 -3.58 -7.00 27.75
N VAL A 428 -2.91 -6.55 28.83
CA VAL A 428 -2.11 -7.43 29.71
C VAL A 428 -3.00 -8.47 30.38
N ARG A 429 -4.21 -8.10 30.80
CA ARG A 429 -5.21 -9.02 31.40
C ARG A 429 -5.86 -9.95 30.35
N GLY A 430 -5.49 -9.86 29.08
CA GLY A 430 -6.03 -10.71 28.01
C GLY A 430 -7.31 -10.19 27.36
N GLN A 431 -7.72 -8.97 27.66
CA GLN A 431 -8.89 -8.30 27.08
C GLN A 431 -8.48 -7.44 25.86
N ALA A 432 -7.95 -8.09 24.84
CA ALA A 432 -7.52 -7.40 23.63
C ALA A 432 -8.69 -7.20 22.63
N PRO A 433 -8.66 -6.14 21.81
CA PRO A 433 -9.60 -5.94 20.71
C PRO A 433 -9.71 -7.16 19.79
N GLN A 434 -10.91 -7.39 19.23
CA GLN A 434 -11.19 -8.52 18.35
C GLN A 434 -11.45 -8.05 16.92
N PRO A 435 -11.05 -8.82 15.91
CA PRO A 435 -11.19 -8.43 14.51
C PRO A 435 -12.65 -8.35 14.07
N GLN A 436 -12.97 -7.28 13.32
CA GLN A 436 -14.24 -7.06 12.67
C GLN A 436 -13.95 -6.46 11.28
N ASN A 437 -14.64 -6.94 10.24
CA ASN A 437 -14.58 -6.35 8.89
C ASN A 437 -13.15 -6.06 8.35
N ILE A 438 -12.14 -6.82 8.79
CA ILE A 438 -10.74 -6.57 8.41
C ILE A 438 -10.52 -6.69 6.90
N GLU A 439 -11.33 -7.49 6.20
CA GLU A 439 -11.24 -7.69 4.76
C GLU A 439 -11.44 -6.39 3.95
N ASN A 440 -12.10 -5.39 4.50
CA ASN A 440 -12.22 -4.08 3.85
C ASN A 440 -10.86 -3.38 3.65
N CYS A 441 -9.85 -3.80 4.43
CA CYS A 441 -8.47 -3.34 4.29
C CYS A 441 -7.61 -4.30 3.45
N SER A 442 -8.18 -5.34 2.80
CA SER A 442 -7.44 -6.26 1.94
C SER A 442 -7.26 -5.72 0.53
N TRP A 443 -6.14 -6.07 -0.11
CA TRP A 443 -5.94 -5.77 -1.53
C TRP A 443 -6.99 -6.40 -2.43
N ALA A 444 -7.60 -7.50 -2.01
CA ALA A 444 -8.69 -8.14 -2.75
C ALA A 444 -9.94 -7.25 -2.86
N VAL A 445 -10.19 -6.40 -1.88
CA VAL A 445 -11.29 -5.42 -1.90
C VAL A 445 -10.84 -4.13 -2.56
N ILE A 446 -9.72 -3.55 -2.11
CA ILE A 446 -9.21 -2.25 -2.57
C ILE A 446 -8.96 -2.23 -4.08
N SER A 447 -8.44 -3.32 -4.64
CA SER A 447 -8.12 -3.38 -6.08
C SER A 447 -9.34 -3.46 -6.98
N LYS A 448 -10.54 -3.76 -6.47
CA LYS A 448 -11.78 -3.68 -7.26
C LYS A 448 -12.13 -2.25 -7.63
N ASP A 449 -11.92 -1.31 -6.71
CA ASP A 449 -12.16 0.12 -6.97
C ASP A 449 -11.14 0.65 -7.98
N LEU A 450 -9.87 0.21 -7.87
CA LEU A 450 -8.85 0.53 -8.86
C LEU A 450 -9.15 -0.08 -10.24
N ASP A 451 -9.61 -1.33 -10.30
CA ASP A 451 -10.02 -2.00 -11.54
C ASP A 451 -11.17 -1.24 -12.21
N ALA A 452 -12.21 -0.90 -11.46
CA ALA A 452 -13.36 -0.15 -11.98
C ALA A 452 -12.92 1.21 -12.57
N LEU A 453 -12.09 1.96 -11.85
CA LEU A 453 -11.52 3.22 -12.32
C LEU A 453 -10.71 3.05 -13.62
N LEU A 454 -9.81 2.07 -13.66
CA LEU A 454 -8.96 1.86 -14.83
C LEU A 454 -9.77 1.42 -16.05
N ARG A 455 -10.83 0.61 -15.88
CA ARG A 455 -11.76 0.25 -16.96
C ARG A 455 -12.54 1.45 -17.46
N GLU A 456 -13.04 2.30 -16.57
CA GLU A 456 -13.71 3.53 -16.93
C GLU A 456 -12.82 4.42 -17.78
N VAL A 457 -11.60 4.68 -17.31
CA VAL A 457 -10.61 5.54 -17.99
C VAL A 457 -10.20 4.97 -19.35
N SER A 458 -10.03 3.67 -19.47
CA SER A 458 -9.61 3.01 -20.72
C SER A 458 -10.75 2.73 -21.70
N GLY A 459 -12.02 2.85 -21.27
CA GLY A 459 -13.19 2.48 -22.07
C GLY A 459 -13.31 0.97 -22.31
N THR A 460 -12.78 0.13 -21.41
CA THR A 460 -12.72 -1.33 -21.55
C THR A 460 -13.70 -2.08 -20.63
N TRP A 461 -14.95 -1.63 -20.57
CA TRP A 461 -16.04 -2.29 -19.82
C TRP A 461 -16.45 -3.62 -20.45
#